data_b9261f2591063a32bedc0ef62f62b3f1
#
_entry.id   b9261f2591063a32bedc0ef62f62b3f1
#
_cell.length_a   1.000
_cell.length_b   1.000
_cell.length_c   1.000
_cell.angle_alpha   90.00
_cell.angle_beta   90.00
_cell.angle_gamma   90.00
#
_symmetry.space_group_name_H-M   'P 1'
#
loop_
_entity.id
_entity.type
_entity.pdbx_description
1 polymer ?
#
loop_
_entity_poly.entity_id
_entity_poly.type
_entity_poly.pdbx_seq_one_letter_code
_entity_poly.pdbx_strand_id
1 'polypeptide(L)'
;QNDPRDIPMLVDTLEEDYDLVAGWRMKRQDKLVTRKIPSRIANWLIGKITGIPIRDNGCSLKAYRASVMRHVPLYSEMHRFIPAMSSIVGARIIQVPVRHHARQFGSSKYGLSRIYKVLLDLISIKLVVAYANQPLVWFLKMALAPAVLAAAFTTAGVVRAADGEYSLPLFGSGLILALAVGFLIALGSLGELAKHLARRDVVPLVTASAKYSKPLTIQEDPGAPP
;
A
#
# COMPACT_ATOMS: atom_id res chain seq x y z
N GLN A 1 7.95 19.88 17.88
CA GLN A 1 7.55 18.60 18.46
C GLN A 1 8.66 17.54 18.33
N ASN A 2 9.32 17.43 17.19
CA ASN A 2 10.50 16.58 17.03
C ASN A 2 11.75 17.36 17.47
N ASP A 3 12.73 16.66 18.05
CA ASP A 3 13.97 17.28 18.49
C ASP A 3 14.97 17.34 17.32
N PRO A 4 15.48 18.52 16.93
CA PRO A 4 16.48 18.62 15.85
C PRO A 4 17.79 17.88 16.15
N ARG A 5 18.10 17.64 17.41
CA ARG A 5 19.30 16.90 17.83
C ARG A 5 19.29 15.42 17.44
N ASP A 6 18.13 14.90 17.00
CA ASP A 6 18.04 13.54 16.50
C ASP A 6 18.38 13.43 14.99
N ILE A 7 18.54 14.56 14.28
CA ILE A 7 18.86 14.59 12.85
C ILE A 7 20.22 13.93 12.55
N PRO A 8 21.33 14.26 13.25
CA PRO A 8 22.62 13.61 13.00
C PRO A 8 22.51 12.07 13.09
N MET A 9 21.90 11.55 14.14
CA MET A 9 21.70 10.11 14.33
C MET A 9 20.94 9.46 13.15
N LEU A 10 19.92 10.13 12.58
CA LEU A 10 19.23 9.60 11.42
C LEU A 10 20.11 9.58 10.17
N VAL A 11 20.98 10.60 10.01
CA VAL A 11 21.90 10.69 8.87
C VAL A 11 22.98 9.61 9.00
N ASP A 12 23.59 9.48 10.18
CA ASP A 12 24.60 8.45 10.45
C ASP A 12 24.04 7.05 10.20
N THR A 13 22.82 6.76 10.71
CA THR A 13 22.14 5.48 10.46
C THR A 13 21.83 5.28 8.97
N LEU A 14 21.52 6.35 8.22
CA LEU A 14 21.29 6.24 6.79
C LEU A 14 22.58 5.86 6.03
N GLU A 15 23.74 6.31 6.53
CA GLU A 15 25.06 5.99 5.99
C GLU A 15 25.47 4.53 6.27
N GLU A 16 24.92 3.89 7.30
CA GLU A 16 25.08 2.46 7.62
C GLU A 16 24.43 1.50 6.62
N ASP A 17 24.25 1.92 5.38
CA ASP A 17 23.73 1.11 4.28
C ASP A 17 22.20 0.94 4.25
N TYR A 18 21.46 1.89 4.85
CA TYR A 18 20.02 1.99 4.73
C TYR A 18 19.59 3.03 3.68
N ASP A 19 18.40 2.86 3.12
CA ASP A 19 17.84 3.74 2.10
C ASP A 19 16.78 4.68 2.69
N LEU A 20 16.18 4.26 3.83
CA LEU A 20 15.20 5.02 4.58
C LEU A 20 15.34 4.75 6.07
N VAL A 21 15.47 5.81 6.85
CA VAL A 21 15.45 5.77 8.31
C VAL A 21 14.17 6.45 8.80
N ALA A 22 13.29 5.70 9.44
CA ALA A 22 12.01 6.19 9.97
C ALA A 22 12.11 6.40 11.48
N GLY A 23 12.00 7.63 11.94
CA GLY A 23 11.87 7.91 13.37
C GLY A 23 10.56 7.40 13.94
N TRP A 24 10.57 6.79 15.14
CA TRP A 24 9.37 6.48 15.88
C TRP A 24 9.41 7.10 17.29
N ARG A 25 8.28 7.67 17.71
CA ARG A 25 8.18 8.42 18.97
C ARG A 25 7.94 7.46 20.14
N MET A 26 9.00 7.15 20.89
CA MET A 26 8.97 6.20 21.99
C MET A 26 8.06 6.68 23.15
N LYS A 27 8.19 7.95 23.57
CA LYS A 27 7.39 8.53 24.66
C LYS A 27 6.42 9.59 24.12
N ARG A 28 5.33 9.15 23.45
CA ARG A 28 4.31 10.08 22.94
C ARG A 28 3.55 10.73 24.09
N GLN A 29 3.61 12.06 24.17
CA GLN A 29 2.87 12.87 25.15
C GLN A 29 1.47 13.29 24.63
N ASP A 30 0.88 12.48 23.76
CA ASP A 30 -0.47 12.71 23.18
C ASP A 30 -1.57 12.10 24.07
N LYS A 31 -2.80 12.67 23.97
CA LYS A 31 -3.99 12.14 24.67
C LYS A 31 -4.27 10.69 24.25
N LEU A 32 -4.46 9.79 25.22
CA LEU A 32 -4.56 8.35 25.03
C LEU A 32 -5.73 7.96 24.08
N VAL A 33 -6.94 8.35 24.39
CA VAL A 33 -8.14 7.87 23.70
C VAL A 33 -8.30 8.51 22.31
N THR A 34 -8.10 9.82 22.21
CA THR A 34 -8.39 10.56 20.98
C THR A 34 -7.30 10.48 19.93
N ARG A 35 -6.06 10.06 20.30
CA ARG A 35 -4.91 10.08 19.40
C ARG A 35 -4.06 8.81 19.40
N LYS A 36 -3.75 8.22 20.57
CA LYS A 36 -2.88 7.03 20.61
C LYS A 36 -3.57 5.80 20.04
N ILE A 37 -4.83 5.54 20.44
CA ILE A 37 -5.60 4.36 19.98
C ILE A 37 -5.87 4.43 18.46
N PRO A 38 -6.44 5.52 17.90
CA PRO A 38 -6.65 5.61 16.46
C PRO A 38 -5.36 5.51 15.64
N SER A 39 -4.26 6.08 16.16
CA SER A 39 -2.96 5.98 15.51
C SER A 39 -2.39 4.56 15.53
N ARG A 40 -2.57 3.80 16.62
CA ARG A 40 -2.15 2.39 16.69
C ARG A 40 -2.93 1.51 15.70
N ILE A 41 -4.25 1.69 15.65
CA ILE A 41 -5.10 0.97 14.71
C ILE A 41 -4.68 1.31 13.26
N ALA A 42 -4.47 2.59 12.95
CA ALA A 42 -4.02 3.00 11.63
C ALA A 42 -2.65 2.39 11.27
N ASN A 43 -1.67 2.45 12.17
CA ASN A 43 -0.34 1.87 11.92
C ASN A 43 -0.40 0.35 11.76
N TRP A 44 -1.18 -0.36 12.57
CA TRP A 44 -1.40 -1.80 12.43
C TRP A 44 -2.04 -2.14 11.09
N LEU A 45 -3.06 -1.39 10.70
CA LEU A 45 -3.76 -1.58 9.42
C LEU A 45 -2.83 -1.29 8.23
N ILE A 46 -2.03 -0.21 8.30
CA ILE A 46 -1.01 0.10 7.30
C ILE A 46 -0.02 -1.07 7.20
N GLY A 47 0.53 -1.53 8.32
CA GLY A 47 1.47 -2.65 8.35
C GLY A 47 0.89 -3.93 7.75
N LYS A 48 -0.37 -4.28 8.10
CA LYS A 48 -1.06 -5.47 7.57
C LYS A 48 -1.36 -5.37 6.06
N ILE A 49 -1.67 -4.17 5.57
CA ILE A 49 -1.99 -3.94 4.16
C ILE A 49 -0.74 -3.88 3.29
N THR A 50 0.30 -3.19 3.76
CA THR A 50 1.54 -2.95 3.01
C THR A 50 2.59 -4.04 3.21
N GLY A 51 2.42 -4.90 4.21
CA GLY A 51 3.41 -5.90 4.60
C GLY A 51 4.61 -5.33 5.37
N ILE A 52 4.59 -4.02 5.71
CA ILE A 52 5.71 -3.33 6.35
C ILE A 52 5.30 -2.81 7.73
N PRO A 53 5.79 -3.43 8.80
CA PRO A 53 5.43 -3.06 10.16
C PRO A 53 6.15 -1.79 10.62
N ILE A 54 5.67 -0.62 10.20
CA ILE A 54 6.15 0.68 10.70
C ILE A 54 5.39 1.04 11.97
N ARG A 55 6.14 1.22 13.09
CA ARG A 55 5.57 1.54 14.41
C ARG A 55 4.89 2.92 14.45
N ASP A 56 5.43 3.92 13.72
CA ASP A 56 4.90 5.28 13.73
C ASP A 56 4.98 5.96 12.35
N ASN A 57 4.03 5.67 11.47
CA ASN A 57 3.93 6.33 10.17
C ASN A 57 3.67 7.84 10.28
N GLY A 58 3.12 8.29 11.41
CA GLY A 58 2.81 9.70 11.68
C GLY A 58 4.00 10.53 12.16
N CYS A 59 5.17 9.94 12.40
CA CYS A 59 6.37 10.69 12.70
C CYS A 59 6.88 11.40 11.44
N SER A 60 7.09 12.71 11.52
CA SER A 60 7.61 13.49 10.40
C SER A 60 9.14 13.46 10.29
N LEU A 61 9.83 13.00 11.35
CA LEU A 61 11.28 12.91 11.34
C LEU A 61 11.71 11.60 10.65
N LYS A 62 12.18 11.73 9.42
CA LYS A 62 12.63 10.62 8.57
C LYS A 62 13.76 11.10 7.69
N ALA A 63 14.73 10.23 7.41
CA ALA A 63 15.81 10.48 6.46
C ALA A 63 15.67 9.53 5.27
N TYR A 64 15.97 10.00 4.07
CA TYR A 64 15.81 9.27 2.82
C TYR A 64 17.03 9.45 1.93
N ARG A 65 17.45 8.40 1.24
CA ARG A 65 18.39 8.54 0.10
C ARG A 65 17.68 9.17 -1.09
N ALA A 66 18.27 10.20 -1.66
CA ALA A 66 17.71 10.88 -2.84
C ALA A 66 17.50 9.94 -4.02
N SER A 67 18.37 8.94 -4.20
CA SER A 67 18.26 7.91 -5.24
C SER A 67 16.95 7.13 -5.16
N VAL A 68 16.52 6.75 -3.95
CA VAL A 68 15.24 6.05 -3.72
C VAL A 68 14.06 6.98 -3.95
N MET A 69 14.12 8.20 -3.40
CA MET A 69 13.00 9.15 -3.49
C MET A 69 12.64 9.58 -4.91
N ARG A 70 13.61 9.58 -5.83
CA ARG A 70 13.35 9.88 -7.26
C ARG A 70 12.46 8.84 -7.94
N HIS A 71 12.39 7.61 -7.40
CA HIS A 71 11.64 6.50 -7.98
C HIS A 71 10.35 6.18 -7.22
N VAL A 72 10.11 6.86 -6.11
CA VAL A 72 8.86 6.72 -5.34
C VAL A 72 7.81 7.68 -5.90
N PRO A 73 6.73 7.18 -6.53
CA PRO A 73 5.67 8.04 -7.04
C PRO A 73 4.91 8.66 -5.87
N LEU A 74 5.15 9.94 -5.61
CA LEU A 74 4.46 10.70 -4.57
C LEU A 74 3.34 11.50 -5.21
N TYR A 75 2.10 11.22 -4.82
CA TYR A 75 0.93 12.01 -5.20
C TYR A 75 -0.01 12.17 -4.01
N SER A 76 -0.74 13.29 -3.97
CA SER A 76 -1.72 13.60 -2.93
C SER A 76 -1.17 13.48 -1.50
N GLU A 77 -1.94 12.96 -0.56
CA GLU A 77 -1.61 12.78 0.87
C GLU A 77 -0.66 11.59 1.16
N MET A 78 0.03 11.07 0.14
CA MET A 78 0.88 9.87 0.26
C MET A 78 2.13 10.02 1.13
N HIS A 79 2.44 11.22 1.60
CA HIS A 79 3.61 11.46 2.46
C HIS A 79 3.69 10.56 3.72
N ARG A 80 2.57 9.99 4.18
CA ARG A 80 2.53 9.05 5.31
C ARG A 80 2.94 7.65 4.94
N PHE A 81 2.77 7.31 3.67
CA PHE A 81 2.98 5.99 3.14
C PHE A 81 4.33 5.87 2.39
N ILE A 82 5.16 6.94 2.43
CA ILE A 82 6.49 6.91 1.82
C ILE A 82 7.28 5.65 2.20
N PRO A 83 7.33 5.21 3.47
CA PRO A 83 8.04 3.98 3.79
C PRO A 83 7.47 2.75 3.07
N ALA A 84 6.14 2.65 2.99
CA ALA A 84 5.48 1.56 2.27
C ALA A 84 5.75 1.61 0.77
N MET A 85 5.71 2.80 0.17
CA MET A 85 6.00 2.98 -1.26
C MET A 85 7.49 2.74 -1.56
N SER A 86 8.39 3.16 -0.67
CA SER A 86 9.83 2.93 -0.81
C SER A 86 10.18 1.43 -0.79
N SER A 87 9.45 0.62 -0.04
CA SER A 87 9.68 -0.82 -0.01
C SER A 87 9.29 -1.51 -1.32
N ILE A 88 8.31 -0.98 -2.05
CA ILE A 88 7.91 -1.52 -3.36
C ILE A 88 9.08 -1.42 -4.36
N VAL A 89 9.89 -0.37 -4.22
CA VAL A 89 11.12 -0.19 -5.02
C VAL A 89 12.35 -0.86 -4.39
N GLY A 90 12.15 -1.69 -3.35
CA GLY A 90 13.21 -2.47 -2.73
C GLY A 90 14.08 -1.73 -1.73
N ALA A 91 13.66 -0.56 -1.22
CA ALA A 91 14.41 0.22 -0.24
C ALA A 91 14.59 -0.52 1.09
N ARG A 92 15.78 -0.44 1.66
CA ARG A 92 16.10 -0.96 2.99
C ARG A 92 15.68 0.06 4.04
N ILE A 93 14.77 -0.35 4.92
CA ILE A 93 14.12 0.53 5.88
C ILE A 93 14.50 0.11 7.29
N ILE A 94 14.95 1.08 8.10
CA ILE A 94 15.16 0.89 9.55
C ILE A 94 14.33 1.89 10.33
N GLN A 95 13.99 1.53 11.57
CA GLN A 95 13.27 2.39 12.49
C GLN A 95 14.14 2.71 13.71
N VAL A 96 14.26 3.99 14.04
CA VAL A 96 15.03 4.46 15.19
C VAL A 96 14.16 5.26 16.16
N PRO A 97 14.36 5.12 17.47
CA PRO A 97 13.64 5.92 18.46
C PRO A 97 14.05 7.39 18.38
N VAL A 98 13.07 8.30 18.40
CA VAL A 98 13.31 9.73 18.39
C VAL A 98 12.59 10.42 19.54
N ARG A 99 13.18 11.53 20.02
CA ARG A 99 12.61 12.35 21.09
C ARG A 99 11.39 13.13 20.58
N HIS A 100 10.37 13.21 21.40
CA HIS A 100 9.13 13.92 21.06
C HIS A 100 8.72 14.83 22.22
N HIS A 101 8.62 16.12 21.93
CA HIS A 101 8.18 17.14 22.87
C HIS A 101 6.68 17.45 22.71
N ALA A 102 6.03 17.79 23.81
CA ALA A 102 4.65 18.28 23.78
C ALA A 102 4.54 19.51 22.89
N ARG A 103 3.37 19.67 22.26
CA ARG A 103 3.11 20.86 21.44
C ARG A 103 3.05 22.10 22.34
N GLN A 104 3.89 23.10 22.03
CA GLN A 104 3.93 24.37 22.75
C GLN A 104 2.97 25.39 22.18
N PHE A 105 2.72 25.40 20.86
CA PHE A 105 1.90 26.38 20.17
C PHE A 105 0.83 25.71 19.29
N GLY A 106 -0.35 26.37 19.18
CA GLY A 106 -1.45 26.00 18.31
C GLY A 106 -2.29 24.82 18.78
N SER A 107 -3.50 24.73 18.26
CA SER A 107 -4.43 23.62 18.49
C SER A 107 -4.33 22.55 17.40
N SER A 108 -4.76 21.33 17.74
CA SER A 108 -4.79 20.25 16.74
C SER A 108 -6.01 20.39 15.85
N LYS A 109 -5.80 20.57 14.57
CA LYS A 109 -6.85 20.57 13.53
C LYS A 109 -7.34 19.16 13.15
N TYR A 110 -7.06 18.12 13.96
CA TYR A 110 -7.38 16.73 13.64
C TYR A 110 -8.73 16.31 14.23
N GLY A 111 -9.74 16.15 13.35
CA GLY A 111 -11.05 15.59 13.66
C GLY A 111 -11.19 14.11 13.21
N LEU A 112 -12.32 13.49 13.56
CA LEU A 112 -12.69 12.11 13.18
C LEU A 112 -12.80 11.92 11.65
N SER A 113 -13.12 13.00 10.90
CA SER A 113 -13.18 12.99 9.44
C SER A 113 -11.87 12.56 8.76
N ARG A 114 -10.74 12.68 9.47
CA ARG A 114 -9.44 12.24 8.95
C ARG A 114 -9.27 10.72 8.98
N ILE A 115 -9.94 10.01 9.88
CA ILE A 115 -9.91 8.53 9.95
C ILE A 115 -10.48 7.98 8.64
N TYR A 116 -11.59 8.53 8.17
CA TYR A 116 -12.19 8.15 6.90
C TYR A 116 -11.24 8.39 5.70
N LYS A 117 -10.58 9.55 5.65
CA LYS A 117 -9.59 9.84 4.59
C LYS A 117 -8.42 8.84 4.62
N VAL A 118 -7.87 8.56 5.82
CA VAL A 118 -6.79 7.56 5.97
C VAL A 118 -7.25 6.16 5.53
N LEU A 119 -8.48 5.77 5.81
CA LEU A 119 -9.02 4.48 5.34
C LEU A 119 -9.15 4.43 3.82
N LEU A 120 -9.64 5.50 3.19
CA LEU A 120 -9.70 5.59 1.72
C LEU A 120 -8.30 5.55 1.11
N ASP A 121 -7.33 6.28 1.67
CA ASP A 121 -5.95 6.25 1.21
C ASP A 121 -5.35 4.83 1.33
N LEU A 122 -5.66 4.11 2.42
CA LEU A 122 -5.22 2.73 2.62
C LEU A 122 -5.82 1.75 1.61
N ILE A 123 -7.12 1.90 1.31
CA ILE A 123 -7.78 1.11 0.28
C ILE A 123 -7.13 1.38 -1.08
N SER A 124 -6.91 2.65 -1.41
CA SER A 124 -6.26 3.05 -2.65
C SER A 124 -4.85 2.46 -2.78
N ILE A 125 -4.03 2.51 -1.72
CA ILE A 125 -2.69 1.91 -1.71
C ILE A 125 -2.77 0.40 -1.88
N LYS A 126 -3.68 -0.27 -1.15
CA LYS A 126 -3.86 -1.73 -1.28
C LYS A 126 -4.22 -2.11 -2.71
N LEU A 127 -5.12 -1.36 -3.34
CA LEU A 127 -5.50 -1.59 -4.73
C LEU A 127 -4.31 -1.38 -5.67
N VAL A 128 -3.58 -0.27 -5.50
CA VAL A 128 -2.39 0.03 -6.32
C VAL A 128 -1.31 -1.04 -6.15
N VAL A 129 -1.00 -1.44 -4.91
CA VAL A 129 0.03 -2.48 -4.63
C VAL A 129 -0.41 -3.84 -5.17
N ALA A 130 -1.67 -4.23 -4.96
CA ALA A 130 -2.21 -5.49 -5.47
C ALA A 130 -2.21 -5.51 -7.01
N TYR A 131 -2.64 -4.41 -7.63
CA TYR A 131 -2.63 -4.25 -9.08
C TYR A 131 -1.20 -4.23 -9.65
N ALA A 132 -0.28 -3.47 -9.05
CA ALA A 132 1.10 -3.38 -9.53
C ALA A 132 1.84 -4.72 -9.50
N ASN A 133 1.53 -5.58 -8.51
CA ASN A 133 2.20 -6.87 -8.39
C ASN A 133 1.72 -7.91 -9.39
N GLN A 134 0.40 -8.07 -9.57
CA GLN A 134 -0.20 -9.10 -10.41
C GLN A 134 -1.51 -8.59 -11.05
N PRO A 135 -1.45 -7.66 -12.01
CA PRO A 135 -2.65 -7.06 -12.59
C PRO A 135 -3.57 -8.10 -13.24
N LEU A 136 -3.03 -9.03 -14.03
CA LEU A 136 -3.81 -10.06 -14.69
C LEU A 136 -4.58 -10.94 -13.69
N VAL A 137 -3.90 -11.42 -12.64
CA VAL A 137 -4.53 -12.27 -11.61
C VAL A 137 -5.62 -11.52 -10.86
N TRP A 138 -5.43 -10.23 -10.62
CA TRP A 138 -6.43 -9.40 -9.94
C TRP A 138 -7.72 -9.26 -10.78
N PHE A 139 -7.58 -8.96 -12.07
CA PHE A 139 -8.72 -8.86 -12.98
C PHE A 139 -9.38 -10.21 -13.24
N LEU A 140 -8.63 -11.32 -13.33
CA LEU A 140 -9.19 -12.68 -13.43
C LEU A 140 -10.06 -13.03 -12.22
N LYS A 141 -9.63 -12.67 -11.00
CA LYS A 141 -10.46 -12.86 -9.81
C LYS A 141 -11.77 -12.05 -9.87
N MET A 142 -11.70 -10.82 -10.37
CA MET A 142 -12.90 -10.00 -10.57
C MET A 142 -13.81 -10.53 -11.68
N ALA A 143 -13.25 -11.15 -12.70
CA ALA A 143 -13.99 -11.74 -13.81
C ALA A 143 -14.74 -13.03 -13.42
N LEU A 144 -14.35 -13.69 -12.32
CA LEU A 144 -14.93 -15.00 -11.95
C LEU A 144 -16.44 -14.93 -11.68
N ALA A 145 -16.90 -13.96 -10.92
CA ALA A 145 -18.33 -13.82 -10.60
C ALA A 145 -19.18 -13.54 -11.86
N PRO A 146 -18.87 -12.55 -12.71
CA PRO A 146 -19.61 -12.35 -13.95
C PRO A 146 -19.47 -13.53 -14.92
N ALA A 147 -18.36 -14.28 -14.92
CA ALA A 147 -18.23 -15.49 -15.75
C ALA A 147 -19.19 -16.60 -15.32
N VAL A 148 -19.30 -16.84 -14.01
CA VAL A 148 -20.28 -17.83 -13.47
C VAL A 148 -21.72 -17.42 -13.81
N LEU A 149 -22.05 -16.14 -13.66
CA LEU A 149 -23.37 -15.62 -14.00
C LEU A 149 -23.64 -15.71 -15.51
N ALA A 150 -22.65 -15.38 -16.34
CA ALA A 150 -22.79 -15.51 -17.79
C ALA A 150 -23.10 -16.97 -18.20
N ALA A 151 -22.35 -17.92 -17.62
CA ALA A 151 -22.60 -19.35 -17.84
C ALA A 151 -23.99 -19.77 -17.36
N ALA A 152 -24.44 -19.32 -16.20
CA ALA A 152 -25.77 -19.63 -15.67
C ALA A 152 -26.89 -19.09 -16.56
N PHE A 153 -26.79 -17.81 -16.99
CA PHE A 153 -27.82 -17.22 -17.86
C PHE A 153 -27.85 -17.85 -19.24
N THR A 154 -26.71 -18.15 -19.85
CA THR A 154 -26.65 -18.84 -21.16
C THR A 154 -27.18 -20.25 -21.05
N THR A 155 -26.82 -21.01 -20.01
CA THR A 155 -27.33 -22.38 -19.80
C THR A 155 -28.86 -22.37 -19.59
N ALA A 156 -29.39 -21.46 -18.75
CA ALA A 156 -30.83 -21.32 -18.56
C ALA A 156 -31.55 -20.93 -19.85
N GLY A 157 -30.94 -20.07 -20.69
CA GLY A 157 -31.48 -19.71 -22.00
C GLY A 157 -31.53 -20.89 -22.96
N VAL A 158 -30.48 -21.73 -22.97
CA VAL A 158 -30.42 -22.94 -23.81
C VAL A 158 -31.47 -23.96 -23.38
N VAL A 159 -31.63 -24.20 -22.07
CA VAL A 159 -32.66 -25.13 -21.55
C VAL A 159 -34.05 -24.66 -21.94
N ARG A 160 -34.38 -23.38 -21.74
CA ARG A 160 -35.69 -22.84 -22.17
C ARG A 160 -35.93 -22.91 -23.68
N ALA A 161 -34.89 -22.67 -24.48
CA ALA A 161 -34.97 -22.79 -25.91
C ALA A 161 -35.24 -24.25 -26.37
N ALA A 162 -34.70 -25.25 -25.66
CA ALA A 162 -34.98 -26.67 -25.90
C ALA A 162 -36.42 -27.03 -25.58
N ASP A 163 -37.04 -26.35 -24.60
CA ASP A 163 -38.48 -26.49 -24.28
C ASP A 163 -39.39 -25.69 -25.24
N GLY A 164 -38.83 -25.06 -26.28
CA GLY A 164 -39.58 -24.27 -27.27
C GLY A 164 -39.81 -22.80 -26.85
N GLU A 165 -39.32 -22.37 -25.69
CA GLU A 165 -39.45 -21.00 -25.18
C GLU A 165 -38.17 -20.18 -25.37
N TYR A 166 -38.06 -19.44 -26.46
CA TYR A 166 -36.90 -18.57 -26.67
C TYR A 166 -36.96 -17.33 -25.79
N SER A 167 -35.95 -17.17 -24.91
CA SER A 167 -35.85 -16.03 -23.96
C SER A 167 -34.72 -15.10 -24.36
N LEU A 168 -35.04 -14.01 -25.07
CA LEU A 168 -34.07 -12.93 -25.41
C LEU A 168 -33.37 -12.32 -24.19
N PRO A 169 -34.06 -12.05 -23.05
CA PRO A 169 -33.42 -11.53 -21.87
C PRO A 169 -32.32 -12.43 -21.29
N LEU A 170 -32.49 -13.76 -21.31
CA LEU A 170 -31.49 -14.69 -20.78
C LEU A 170 -30.23 -14.69 -21.65
N PHE A 171 -30.38 -14.82 -22.96
CA PHE A 171 -29.23 -14.77 -23.87
C PHE A 171 -28.55 -13.41 -23.89
N GLY A 172 -29.34 -12.31 -23.88
CA GLY A 172 -28.81 -10.95 -23.83
C GLY A 172 -28.00 -10.69 -22.54
N SER A 173 -28.52 -11.10 -21.38
CA SER A 173 -27.80 -10.98 -20.10
C SER A 173 -26.52 -11.82 -20.09
N GLY A 174 -26.58 -13.06 -20.59
CA GLY A 174 -25.41 -13.93 -20.71
C GLY A 174 -24.33 -13.33 -21.60
N LEU A 175 -24.70 -12.75 -22.74
CA LEU A 175 -23.79 -12.11 -23.69
C LEU A 175 -23.13 -10.86 -23.08
N ILE A 176 -23.91 -9.98 -22.44
CA ILE A 176 -23.37 -8.76 -21.79
C ILE A 176 -22.36 -9.12 -20.71
N LEU A 177 -22.65 -10.14 -19.89
CA LEU A 177 -21.74 -10.61 -18.86
C LEU A 177 -20.48 -11.25 -19.47
N ALA A 178 -20.61 -12.02 -20.55
CA ALA A 178 -19.45 -12.58 -21.26
C ALA A 178 -18.55 -11.50 -21.86
N LEU A 179 -19.14 -10.45 -22.44
CA LEU A 179 -18.38 -9.29 -22.91
C LEU A 179 -17.67 -8.56 -21.76
N ALA A 180 -18.32 -8.42 -20.60
CA ALA A 180 -17.69 -7.83 -19.40
C ALA A 180 -16.49 -8.67 -18.92
N VAL A 181 -16.58 -10.00 -18.96
CA VAL A 181 -15.46 -10.92 -18.67
C VAL A 181 -14.32 -10.70 -19.64
N GLY A 182 -14.60 -10.67 -20.95
CA GLY A 182 -13.58 -10.40 -21.97
C GLY A 182 -12.88 -9.05 -21.77
N PHE A 183 -13.65 -8.02 -21.43
CA PHE A 183 -13.12 -6.68 -21.13
C PHE A 183 -12.20 -6.70 -19.89
N LEU A 184 -12.59 -7.38 -18.80
CA LEU A 184 -11.75 -7.50 -17.60
C LEU A 184 -10.45 -8.25 -17.90
N ILE A 185 -10.48 -9.31 -18.69
CA ILE A 185 -9.28 -10.04 -19.10
C ILE A 185 -8.36 -9.14 -19.95
N ALA A 186 -8.93 -8.38 -20.89
CA ALA A 186 -8.15 -7.44 -21.72
C ALA A 186 -7.48 -6.35 -20.86
N LEU A 187 -8.20 -5.77 -19.88
CA LEU A 187 -7.62 -4.81 -18.91
C LEU A 187 -6.50 -5.44 -18.09
N GLY A 188 -6.67 -6.68 -17.64
CA GLY A 188 -5.64 -7.40 -16.89
C GLY A 188 -4.38 -7.64 -17.73
N SER A 189 -4.55 -8.04 -18.99
CA SER A 189 -3.45 -8.25 -19.93
C SER A 189 -2.71 -6.97 -20.25
N LEU A 190 -3.44 -5.86 -20.47
CA LEU A 190 -2.85 -4.54 -20.68
C LEU A 190 -2.06 -4.06 -19.46
N GLY A 191 -2.60 -4.30 -18.26
CA GLY A 191 -1.91 -4.01 -17.01
C GLY A 191 -0.61 -4.81 -16.85
N GLU A 192 -0.59 -6.09 -17.21
CA GLU A 192 0.64 -6.91 -17.17
C GLU A 192 1.66 -6.43 -18.19
N LEU A 193 1.22 -6.04 -19.39
CA LEU A 193 2.08 -5.46 -20.42
C LEU A 193 2.70 -4.14 -19.93
N ALA A 194 1.89 -3.24 -19.37
CA ALA A 194 2.36 -1.97 -18.82
C ALA A 194 3.40 -2.18 -17.71
N LYS A 195 3.19 -3.16 -16.83
CA LYS A 195 4.16 -3.55 -15.79
C LYS A 195 5.47 -4.04 -16.39
N HIS A 196 5.43 -4.85 -17.44
CA HIS A 196 6.65 -5.33 -18.12
C HIS A 196 7.44 -4.20 -18.78
N LEU A 197 6.75 -3.24 -19.38
CA LEU A 197 7.38 -2.05 -19.95
C LEU A 197 8.03 -1.17 -18.89
N ALA A 198 7.30 -0.85 -17.81
CA ALA A 198 7.80 -0.07 -16.69
C ALA A 198 9.00 -0.73 -15.98
N ARG A 199 9.04 -2.07 -15.92
CA ARG A 199 10.12 -2.81 -15.28
C ARG A 199 11.46 -2.69 -15.99
N ARG A 200 11.49 -2.39 -17.29
CA ARG A 200 12.72 -2.18 -18.06
C ARG A 200 13.50 -0.97 -17.55
N ASP A 201 12.81 0.05 -17.04
CA ASP A 201 13.44 1.27 -16.53
C ASP A 201 13.91 1.15 -15.07
N VAL A 202 13.39 0.17 -14.32
CA VAL A 202 13.64 -0.01 -12.88
C VAL A 202 14.66 -1.14 -12.59
N VAL A 203 14.84 -2.09 -13.51
CA VAL A 203 15.75 -3.24 -13.35
C VAL A 203 17.21 -2.84 -13.02
N PRO A 204 17.80 -1.76 -13.60
CA PRO A 204 19.16 -1.36 -13.24
C PRO A 204 19.32 -0.94 -11.78
N LEU A 205 18.22 -0.46 -11.14
CA LEU A 205 18.21 0.02 -9.77
C LEU A 205 18.04 -1.12 -8.76
N VAL A 206 17.17 -2.08 -9.07
CA VAL A 206 16.95 -3.27 -8.25
C VAL A 206 18.19 -4.16 -8.23
N THR A 207 18.91 -4.30 -9.34
CA THR A 207 20.18 -5.04 -9.40
C THR A 207 21.31 -4.33 -8.67
N ALA A 208 21.34 -2.99 -8.67
CA ALA A 208 22.27 -2.23 -7.84
C ALA A 208 21.97 -2.36 -6.34
N SER A 209 20.68 -2.42 -5.94
CA SER A 209 20.28 -2.58 -4.55
C SER A 209 20.32 -4.04 -4.08
N ALA A 210 20.07 -5.02 -4.96
CA ALA A 210 20.12 -6.45 -4.62
C ALA A 210 21.55 -6.92 -4.27
N LYS A 211 22.58 -6.22 -4.74
CA LYS A 211 23.97 -6.46 -4.34
C LYS A 211 24.22 -6.18 -2.85
N TYR A 212 23.25 -5.53 -2.18
CA TYR A 212 23.31 -5.09 -0.78
C TYR A 212 22.09 -5.51 0.05
N SER A 213 21.34 -6.54 -0.34
CA SER A 213 20.13 -6.96 0.38
C SER A 213 20.46 -7.58 1.74
N LYS A 214 20.48 -6.77 2.78
CA LYS A 214 20.22 -7.25 4.15
C LYS A 214 18.69 -7.24 4.40
N PRO A 215 18.13 -8.30 5.04
CA PRO A 215 16.72 -8.33 5.39
C PRO A 215 16.37 -7.18 6.36
N LEU A 216 15.10 -6.78 6.39
CA LEU A 216 14.53 -5.81 7.34
C LEU A 216 14.99 -6.15 8.76
N THR A 217 15.98 -5.45 9.28
CA THR A 217 16.42 -5.60 10.66
C THR A 217 15.55 -4.68 11.51
N ILE A 218 14.52 -5.25 12.13
CA ILE A 218 13.84 -4.59 13.24
C ILE A 218 14.82 -4.70 14.40
N GLN A 219 15.48 -3.62 14.77
CA GLN A 219 16.24 -3.56 16.00
C GLN A 219 15.22 -3.62 17.14
N GLU A 220 15.01 -4.83 17.69
CA GLU A 220 14.21 -5.02 18.89
C GLU A 220 14.95 -4.38 20.05
N ASP A 221 14.26 -3.48 20.73
CA ASP A 221 14.70 -2.90 21.99
C ASP A 221 14.74 -4.03 23.04
N PRO A 222 15.91 -4.37 23.62
CA PRO A 222 16.01 -5.42 24.64
C PRO A 222 15.28 -5.10 25.95
N GLY A 223 14.60 -3.94 26.05
CA GLY A 223 13.84 -3.50 27.22
C GLY A 223 12.33 -3.31 26.98
N ALA A 224 11.76 -3.74 25.86
CA ALA A 224 10.32 -3.64 25.64
C ALA A 224 9.56 -4.79 26.36
N PRO A 225 8.63 -4.50 27.26
CA PRO A 225 7.79 -5.54 27.85
C PRO A 225 6.89 -6.18 26.78
N PRO A 226 6.51 -7.45 26.97
CA PRO A 226 5.76 -8.27 26.01
C PRO A 226 4.37 -7.72 25.64
#